data_9d20efbd3ecbcd9b01b1f8d9c1a511b7
#
_entry.id   9d20efbd3ecbcd9b01b1f8d9c1a511b7
#
_cell.length_a   1.000
_cell.length_b   1.000
_cell.length_c   1.000
_cell.angle_alpha   90.00
_cell.angle_beta   90.00
_cell.angle_gamma   90.00
#
_symmetry.space_group_name_H-M   'P 1'
#
loop_
_entity.id
_entity.type
_entity.pdbx_description
1 polymer ?
#
loop_
_entity_poly.entity_id
_entity_poly.type
_entity_poly.pdbx_seq_one_letter_code
_entity_poly.pdbx_strand_id
1 'polypeptide(L)'
;MIQGLKDWLYLFNSGQDFQSYNRFGAHEVSPGKWSFLVWAPHAQQIKVVGDFNDWRGSPLTRQGETGCWYGELAAQKGQLYKYKVVGPDGATHEKIDPYGFGFERKPGSAARLLDIPRIKWHDDSWLSKRSKWRPYAEPLAIYEVHLGSFIRDTHAGPDGGYMTYQDAIDKLIPYVKELGYTHIEFLPLMEHPLDASWGYQLMGYFAPTSRFGDPADFLRFVDAAHVAGLGIIMDWVPGHFIKNTDMLAQFDGTPCLLYTSPSPRDST
;
A
#
# COMPACT_ATOMS: atom_id res chain seq x y z
N MET A 1 6.61 -5.85 -26.86
CA MET A 1 5.58 -6.24 -25.88
C MET A 1 6.03 -7.53 -25.23
N ILE A 2 6.10 -7.59 -23.90
CA ILE A 2 6.58 -8.77 -23.17
C ILE A 2 5.60 -9.90 -23.38
N GLN A 3 6.13 -11.09 -23.68
CA GLN A 3 5.32 -12.30 -23.87
C GLN A 3 4.51 -12.57 -22.57
N GLY A 4 3.20 -12.76 -22.69
CA GLY A 4 2.28 -12.92 -21.56
C GLY A 4 1.72 -11.62 -20.94
N LEU A 5 2.30 -10.45 -21.22
CA LEU A 5 1.75 -9.18 -20.72
C LEU A 5 0.44 -8.81 -21.43
N LYS A 6 0.34 -9.10 -22.72
CA LYS A 6 -0.86 -8.78 -23.54
C LYS A 6 -2.11 -9.50 -23.02
N ASP A 7 -1.99 -10.81 -22.78
CA ASP A 7 -3.13 -11.62 -22.32
C ASP A 7 -3.56 -11.21 -20.93
N TRP A 8 -2.58 -10.91 -20.05
CA TRP A 8 -2.86 -10.43 -18.72
C TRP A 8 -3.51 -9.03 -18.72
N LEU A 9 -3.04 -8.09 -19.57
CA LEU A 9 -3.66 -6.77 -19.72
C LEU A 9 -5.11 -6.87 -20.21
N TYR A 10 -5.43 -7.88 -21.03
CA TYR A 10 -6.81 -8.16 -21.41
C TYR A 10 -7.65 -8.57 -20.18
N LEU A 11 -7.15 -9.47 -19.34
CA LEU A 11 -7.85 -9.88 -18.11
C LEU A 11 -8.03 -8.70 -17.16
N PHE A 12 -7.02 -7.86 -16.99
CA PHE A 12 -7.12 -6.65 -16.17
C PHE A 12 -8.22 -5.72 -16.70
N ASN A 13 -8.19 -5.35 -17.99
CA ASN A 13 -9.18 -4.44 -18.57
C ASN A 13 -10.60 -5.02 -18.61
N SER A 14 -10.75 -6.33 -18.59
CA SER A 14 -12.06 -7.00 -18.49
C SER A 14 -12.54 -7.21 -17.06
N GLY A 15 -11.79 -6.75 -16.05
CA GLY A 15 -12.12 -6.91 -14.62
C GLY A 15 -12.03 -8.35 -14.12
N GLN A 16 -11.24 -9.20 -14.78
CA GLN A 16 -11.07 -10.62 -14.42
C GLN A 16 -9.75 -10.91 -13.69
N ASP A 17 -8.89 -9.91 -13.51
CA ASP A 17 -7.65 -10.04 -12.75
C ASP A 17 -7.85 -9.49 -11.33
N PHE A 18 -7.79 -10.37 -10.34
CA PHE A 18 -7.91 -10.04 -8.92
C PHE A 18 -6.55 -9.97 -8.20
N GLN A 19 -5.44 -10.12 -8.94
CA GLN A 19 -4.09 -10.10 -8.40
C GLN A 19 -3.19 -9.11 -9.14
N SER A 20 -3.77 -8.02 -9.60
CA SER A 20 -3.08 -6.98 -10.37
C SER A 20 -1.85 -6.40 -9.66
N TYR A 21 -1.84 -6.41 -8.33
CA TYR A 21 -0.69 -6.00 -7.50
C TYR A 21 0.57 -6.84 -7.74
N ASN A 22 0.48 -8.04 -8.31
CA ASN A 22 1.63 -8.85 -8.68
C ASN A 22 2.36 -8.32 -9.93
N ARG A 23 1.80 -7.34 -10.61
CA ARG A 23 2.35 -6.79 -11.87
C ARG A 23 2.40 -5.27 -11.89
N PHE A 24 1.36 -4.59 -11.36
CA PHE A 24 1.36 -3.14 -11.20
C PHE A 24 2.29 -2.71 -10.07
N GLY A 25 2.81 -1.50 -10.22
CA GLY A 25 3.82 -0.96 -9.34
C GLY A 25 5.22 -1.25 -9.84
N ALA A 26 6.17 -1.29 -8.90
CA ALA A 26 7.57 -1.59 -9.17
C ALA A 26 7.94 -2.98 -8.65
N HIS A 27 8.48 -3.84 -9.52
CA HIS A 27 8.90 -5.21 -9.18
C HIS A 27 10.33 -5.50 -9.65
N GLU A 28 11.12 -6.18 -8.83
CA GLU A 28 12.45 -6.62 -9.23
C GLU A 28 12.33 -7.83 -10.16
N VAL A 29 12.66 -7.63 -11.45
CA VAL A 29 12.60 -8.69 -12.48
C VAL A 29 13.88 -9.50 -12.58
N SER A 30 14.99 -8.91 -12.17
CA SER A 30 16.28 -9.56 -11.96
C SER A 30 17.14 -8.68 -11.06
N PRO A 31 18.22 -9.18 -10.45
CA PRO A 31 19.05 -8.40 -9.54
C PRO A 31 19.46 -7.05 -10.12
N GLY A 32 19.04 -5.97 -9.47
CA GLY A 32 19.31 -4.59 -9.90
C GLY A 32 18.53 -4.10 -11.11
N LYS A 33 17.49 -4.82 -11.54
CA LYS A 33 16.63 -4.42 -12.64
C LYS A 33 15.16 -4.48 -12.22
N TRP A 34 14.46 -3.37 -12.35
CA TRP A 34 13.08 -3.19 -11.90
C TRP A 34 12.16 -2.91 -13.06
N SER A 35 11.00 -3.55 -13.08
CA SER A 35 9.87 -3.19 -13.96
C SER A 35 8.98 -2.18 -13.26
N PHE A 36 8.39 -1.30 -14.07
CA PHE A 36 7.39 -0.32 -13.64
C PHE A 36 6.18 -0.47 -14.54
N LEU A 37 5.01 -0.70 -13.96
CA LEU A 37 3.75 -0.81 -14.67
C LEU A 37 2.70 0.04 -13.97
N VAL A 38 2.05 0.91 -14.72
CA VAL A 38 1.02 1.81 -14.21
C VAL A 38 -0.12 1.98 -15.21
N TRP A 39 -1.36 2.08 -14.72
CA TRP A 39 -2.53 2.35 -15.52
C TRP A 39 -2.85 3.85 -15.48
N ALA A 40 -2.84 4.49 -16.64
CA ALA A 40 -3.12 5.90 -16.85
C ALA A 40 -3.64 6.11 -18.28
N PRO A 41 -4.91 5.79 -18.53
CA PRO A 41 -5.46 5.67 -19.88
C PRO A 41 -5.46 6.99 -20.66
N HIS A 42 -5.59 8.13 -20.00
CA HIS A 42 -5.67 9.44 -20.64
C HIS A 42 -4.34 10.20 -20.63
N ALA A 43 -3.28 9.64 -20.01
CA ALA A 43 -1.96 10.26 -20.02
C ALA A 43 -1.39 10.34 -21.46
N GLN A 44 -0.75 11.46 -21.78
CA GLN A 44 -0.01 11.65 -23.03
C GLN A 44 1.41 11.08 -22.94
N GLN A 45 2.03 11.17 -21.75
CA GLN A 45 3.36 10.66 -21.46
C GLN A 45 3.50 10.31 -19.98
N ILE A 46 4.26 9.26 -19.70
CA ILE A 46 4.67 8.90 -18.34
C ILE A 46 6.18 8.67 -18.30
N LYS A 47 6.81 9.23 -17.28
CA LYS A 47 8.23 8.97 -16.93
C LYS A 47 8.29 8.51 -15.47
N VAL A 48 9.20 7.59 -15.20
CA VAL A 48 9.60 7.29 -13.81
C VAL A 48 10.75 8.22 -13.42
N VAL A 49 10.62 8.90 -12.29
CA VAL A 49 11.67 9.74 -11.69
C VAL A 49 12.05 9.14 -10.35
N GLY A 50 13.33 9.18 -10.01
CA GLY A 50 13.79 8.64 -8.73
C GLY A 50 15.29 8.74 -8.56
N ASP A 51 15.80 8.24 -7.44
CA ASP A 51 17.21 8.28 -7.08
C ASP A 51 18.12 7.65 -8.16
N PHE A 52 17.61 6.62 -8.84
CA PHE A 52 18.33 5.86 -9.87
C PHE A 52 18.52 6.64 -11.20
N ASN A 53 17.91 7.79 -11.38
CA ASN A 53 18.06 8.62 -12.58
C ASN A 53 18.13 10.11 -12.27
N ASP A 54 18.62 10.47 -11.06
CA ASP A 54 18.77 11.85 -10.57
C ASP A 54 17.47 12.66 -10.72
N TRP A 55 16.32 12.01 -10.60
CA TRP A 55 14.97 12.60 -10.74
C TRP A 55 14.73 13.28 -12.12
N ARG A 56 15.52 12.95 -13.14
CA ARG A 56 15.39 13.51 -14.50
C ARG A 56 14.28 12.87 -15.30
N GLY A 57 14.00 11.60 -15.02
CA GLY A 57 12.92 10.84 -15.61
C GLY A 57 13.30 9.95 -16.79
N SER A 58 12.90 8.69 -16.68
CA SER A 58 13.01 7.67 -17.74
C SER A 58 11.64 7.39 -18.31
N PRO A 59 11.42 7.45 -19.63
CA PRO A 59 10.10 7.28 -20.22
C PRO A 59 9.61 5.84 -20.11
N LEU A 60 8.31 5.68 -19.84
CA LEU A 60 7.59 4.42 -20.01
C LEU A 60 6.96 4.33 -21.39
N THR A 61 6.75 3.12 -21.87
CA THR A 61 6.13 2.84 -23.17
C THR A 61 4.66 2.44 -22.98
N ARG A 62 3.77 3.12 -23.71
CA ARG A 62 2.35 2.79 -23.73
C ARG A 62 2.12 1.41 -24.33
N GLN A 63 1.30 0.59 -23.71
CA GLN A 63 1.02 -0.77 -24.11
C GLN A 63 -0.25 -0.85 -24.99
N GLY A 64 -0.18 -0.31 -26.20
CA GLY A 64 -1.32 -0.23 -27.10
C GLY A 64 -2.46 0.60 -26.52
N GLU A 65 -3.70 0.13 -26.67
CA GLU A 65 -4.90 0.82 -26.19
C GLU A 65 -5.36 0.37 -24.79
N THR A 66 -4.51 -0.34 -24.06
CA THR A 66 -4.85 -0.88 -22.72
C THR A 66 -4.91 0.19 -21.63
N GLY A 67 -4.42 1.39 -21.89
CA GLY A 67 -4.24 2.45 -20.88
C GLY A 67 -3.05 2.24 -19.96
N CYS A 68 -2.28 1.17 -20.15
CA CYS A 68 -1.13 0.83 -19.31
C CYS A 68 0.19 1.31 -19.91
N TRP A 69 1.13 1.65 -19.02
CA TRP A 69 2.47 2.12 -19.35
C TRP A 69 3.51 1.24 -18.65
N TYR A 70 4.52 0.80 -19.39
CA TYR A 70 5.52 -0.16 -18.92
C TYR A 70 6.94 0.28 -19.27
N GLY A 71 7.88 -0.06 -18.41
CA GLY A 71 9.31 0.06 -18.65
C GLY A 71 10.14 -0.72 -17.64
N GLU A 72 11.38 -1.00 -18.00
CA GLU A 72 12.35 -1.64 -17.13
C GLU A 72 13.59 -0.75 -16.99
N LEU A 73 14.07 -0.56 -15.76
CA LEU A 73 15.17 0.32 -15.45
C LEU A 73 16.15 -0.35 -14.50
N ALA A 74 17.43 0.03 -14.59
CA ALA A 74 18.42 -0.30 -13.58
C ALA A 74 18.15 0.53 -12.32
N ALA A 75 17.94 -0.12 -11.20
CA ALA A 75 17.68 0.53 -9.91
C ALA A 75 17.97 -0.43 -8.76
N GLN A 76 18.09 0.11 -7.54
CA GLN A 76 18.39 -0.65 -6.34
C GLN A 76 17.21 -0.64 -5.37
N LYS A 77 17.01 -1.74 -4.66
CA LYS A 77 16.02 -1.82 -3.59
C LYS A 77 16.19 -0.67 -2.59
N GLY A 78 15.07 -0.07 -2.18
CA GLY A 78 15.02 1.02 -1.22
C GLY A 78 15.12 2.43 -1.81
N GLN A 79 15.55 2.57 -3.08
CA GLN A 79 15.56 3.87 -3.76
C GLN A 79 14.14 4.44 -3.88
N LEU A 80 14.06 5.77 -3.84
CA LEU A 80 12.79 6.50 -3.94
C LEU A 80 12.42 6.77 -5.39
N TYR A 81 11.11 6.77 -5.67
CA TYR A 81 10.60 7.10 -7.00
C TYR A 81 9.18 7.67 -6.96
N LYS A 82 8.85 8.37 -8.06
CA LYS A 82 7.50 8.84 -8.43
C LYS A 82 7.28 8.67 -9.93
N TYR A 83 6.07 8.92 -10.38
CA TYR A 83 5.75 9.09 -11.78
C TYR A 83 5.61 10.58 -12.13
N LYS A 84 6.21 11.02 -13.25
CA LYS A 84 5.84 12.28 -13.92
C LYS A 84 4.82 11.95 -15.00
N VAL A 85 3.60 12.42 -14.82
CA VAL A 85 2.47 12.16 -15.69
C VAL A 85 2.10 13.44 -16.43
N VAL A 86 2.07 13.39 -17.75
CA VAL A 86 1.54 14.47 -18.59
C VAL A 86 0.09 14.12 -18.90
N GLY A 87 -0.82 14.93 -18.39
CA GLY A 87 -2.27 14.75 -18.57
C GLY A 87 -2.76 15.14 -19.98
N PRO A 88 -4.04 14.94 -20.28
CA PRO A 88 -4.62 15.29 -21.58
C PRO A 88 -4.61 16.79 -21.86
N ASP A 89 -4.53 17.63 -20.84
CA ASP A 89 -4.40 19.10 -20.93
C ASP A 89 -2.93 19.55 -21.16
N GLY A 90 -1.97 18.60 -21.20
CA GLY A 90 -0.54 18.90 -21.33
C GLY A 90 0.13 19.29 -20.01
N ALA A 91 -0.61 19.41 -18.91
CA ALA A 91 -0.01 19.67 -17.60
C ALA A 91 0.79 18.45 -17.11
N THR A 92 1.93 18.73 -16.47
CA THR A 92 2.79 17.70 -15.90
C THR A 92 2.68 17.70 -14.38
N HIS A 93 2.39 16.52 -13.81
CA HIS A 93 2.29 16.34 -12.37
C HIS A 93 3.20 15.19 -11.91
N GLU A 94 3.85 15.37 -10.77
CA GLU A 94 4.47 14.25 -10.07
C GLU A 94 3.40 13.50 -9.27
N LYS A 95 3.36 12.18 -9.43
CA LYS A 95 2.37 11.30 -8.84
C LYS A 95 3.04 10.18 -8.06
N ILE A 96 2.44 9.82 -6.93
CA ILE A 96 2.81 8.60 -6.20
C ILE A 96 2.47 7.35 -7.03
N ASP A 97 3.08 6.21 -6.68
CA ASP A 97 2.69 4.94 -7.29
C ASP A 97 1.41 4.40 -6.64
N PRO A 98 0.31 4.18 -7.41
CA PRO A 98 -0.92 3.59 -6.89
C PRO A 98 -0.74 2.19 -6.27
N TYR A 99 0.27 1.45 -6.72
CA TYR A 99 0.61 0.10 -6.27
C TYR A 99 1.93 0.04 -5.49
N GLY A 100 2.41 1.17 -4.96
CA GLY A 100 3.61 1.18 -4.13
C GLY A 100 3.42 0.33 -2.86
N PHE A 101 4.40 -0.55 -2.57
CA PHE A 101 4.38 -1.43 -1.38
C PHE A 101 5.01 -0.80 -0.14
N GLY A 102 5.61 0.37 -0.28
CA GLY A 102 6.13 1.17 0.82
C GLY A 102 6.51 2.56 0.34
N PHE A 103 6.49 3.49 1.26
CA PHE A 103 6.75 4.90 1.00
C PHE A 103 7.83 5.41 1.94
N GLU A 104 8.43 6.55 1.59
CA GLU A 104 9.27 7.29 2.53
C GLU A 104 8.43 7.84 3.69
N ARG A 105 9.11 8.13 4.79
CA ARG A 105 8.44 8.80 5.92
C ARG A 105 8.04 10.23 5.55
N LYS A 106 6.90 10.67 6.11
CA LYS A 106 6.50 12.07 6.01
C LYS A 106 7.63 13.02 6.46
N PRO A 107 7.73 14.23 5.88
CA PRO A 107 6.78 14.87 4.94
C PRO A 107 6.89 14.38 3.49
N GLY A 108 7.78 13.46 3.19
CA GLY A 108 7.91 12.89 1.87
C GLY A 108 6.70 12.04 1.47
N SER A 109 6.57 11.80 0.16
CA SER A 109 5.48 10.99 -0.42
C SER A 109 5.97 10.05 -1.53
N ALA A 110 7.28 9.95 -1.75
CA ALA A 110 7.80 9.06 -2.77
C ALA A 110 7.64 7.58 -2.38
N ALA A 111 7.32 6.75 -3.36
CA ALA A 111 7.34 5.32 -3.16
C ALA A 111 8.79 4.80 -3.08
N ARG A 112 8.99 3.75 -2.30
CA ARG A 112 10.27 3.04 -2.19
C ARG A 112 10.24 1.81 -3.09
N LEU A 113 11.33 1.53 -3.78
CA LEU A 113 11.50 0.27 -4.51
C LEU A 113 11.54 -0.90 -3.53
N LEU A 114 10.38 -1.44 -3.25
CA LEU A 114 10.16 -2.61 -2.43
C LEU A 114 9.27 -3.57 -3.21
N ASP A 115 9.74 -4.81 -3.35
CA ASP A 115 8.88 -5.88 -3.87
C ASP A 115 7.97 -6.42 -2.75
N ILE A 116 6.97 -7.21 -3.12
CA ILE A 116 6.06 -7.84 -2.16
C ILE A 116 6.88 -8.62 -1.14
N PRO A 117 6.79 -8.26 0.15
CA PRO A 117 7.63 -8.90 1.15
C PRO A 117 7.25 -10.36 1.33
N ARG A 118 8.27 -11.21 1.47
CA ARG A 118 8.10 -12.63 1.75
C ARG A 118 8.72 -12.93 3.10
N ILE A 119 7.95 -13.56 3.98
CA ILE A 119 8.41 -14.06 5.27
C ILE A 119 8.20 -15.56 5.36
N LYS A 120 8.88 -16.21 6.29
CA LYS A 120 8.53 -17.56 6.71
C LYS A 120 7.38 -17.46 7.71
N TRP A 121 6.23 -18.04 7.38
CA TRP A 121 5.07 -18.11 8.25
C TRP A 121 5.17 -19.28 9.23
N HIS A 122 4.65 -19.10 10.44
CA HIS A 122 4.63 -20.12 11.51
C HIS A 122 3.20 -20.33 12.03
N ASP A 123 2.19 -19.85 11.33
CA ASP A 123 0.79 -19.76 11.74
C ASP A 123 -0.10 -20.92 11.28
N ASP A 124 0.45 -22.05 10.87
CA ASP A 124 -0.30 -23.23 10.40
C ASP A 124 -1.39 -23.68 11.39
N SER A 125 -1.10 -23.64 12.69
CA SER A 125 -2.04 -23.97 13.74
C SER A 125 -3.25 -23.02 13.76
N TRP A 126 -2.99 -21.72 13.60
CA TRP A 126 -4.03 -20.69 13.48
C TRP A 126 -4.88 -20.92 12.24
N LEU A 127 -4.29 -21.13 11.07
CA LEU A 127 -5.01 -21.37 9.82
C LEU A 127 -5.88 -22.61 9.91
N SER A 128 -5.38 -23.70 10.52
CA SER A 128 -6.17 -24.91 10.77
C SER A 128 -7.36 -24.67 11.71
N LYS A 129 -7.19 -23.87 12.78
CA LYS A 129 -8.28 -23.48 13.68
C LYS A 129 -9.29 -22.59 12.94
N ARG A 130 -8.82 -21.57 12.23
CA ARG A 130 -9.65 -20.63 11.48
C ARG A 130 -10.51 -21.30 10.42
N SER A 131 -10.01 -22.34 9.74
CA SER A 131 -10.76 -23.06 8.71
C SER A 131 -11.98 -23.82 9.27
N LYS A 132 -12.00 -24.09 10.58
CA LYS A 132 -13.08 -24.79 11.29
C LYS A 132 -13.95 -23.83 12.10
N TRP A 133 -13.57 -22.59 12.21
CA TRP A 133 -14.23 -21.59 13.02
C TRP A 133 -15.63 -21.26 12.48
N ARG A 134 -16.59 -21.14 13.41
CA ARG A 134 -17.98 -20.81 13.12
C ARG A 134 -18.28 -19.41 13.65
N PRO A 135 -18.29 -18.36 12.81
CA PRO A 135 -18.37 -16.95 13.25
C PRO A 135 -19.57 -16.63 14.15
N TYR A 136 -20.70 -17.37 13.98
CA TYR A 136 -21.93 -17.14 14.75
C TYR A 136 -22.12 -18.12 15.91
N ALA A 137 -21.20 -19.04 16.13
CA ALA A 137 -21.30 -20.08 17.15
C ALA A 137 -20.22 -20.03 18.23
N GLU A 138 -19.18 -19.21 17.98
CA GLU A 138 -18.05 -19.06 18.89
C GLU A 138 -17.96 -17.60 19.39
N PRO A 139 -17.50 -17.37 20.62
CA PRO A 139 -17.37 -16.03 21.16
C PRO A 139 -16.33 -15.23 20.38
N LEU A 140 -16.64 -13.98 20.11
CA LEU A 140 -15.79 -13.01 19.46
C LEU A 140 -15.64 -11.80 20.38
N ALA A 141 -14.40 -11.50 20.79
CA ALA A 141 -14.02 -10.28 21.51
C ALA A 141 -12.93 -9.58 20.73
N ILE A 142 -13.21 -8.37 20.27
CA ILE A 142 -12.33 -7.58 19.41
C ILE A 142 -11.75 -6.43 20.21
N TYR A 143 -10.42 -6.27 20.18
CA TYR A 143 -9.71 -5.12 20.71
C TYR A 143 -9.37 -4.17 19.55
N GLU A 144 -10.12 -3.08 19.44
CA GLU A 144 -9.85 -2.03 18.45
C GLU A 144 -8.72 -1.14 18.93
N VAL A 145 -7.77 -0.82 18.06
CA VAL A 145 -6.59 -0.03 18.43
C VAL A 145 -6.09 0.88 17.29
N HIS A 146 -5.77 2.12 17.66
CA HIS A 146 -4.94 3.00 16.85
C HIS A 146 -3.48 2.84 17.27
N LEU A 147 -2.66 2.17 16.46
CA LEU A 147 -1.30 1.79 16.83
C LEU A 147 -0.42 3.00 17.16
N GLY A 148 -0.61 4.12 16.47
CA GLY A 148 0.15 5.35 16.69
C GLY A 148 -0.11 6.07 18.02
N SER A 149 -1.18 5.69 18.75
CA SER A 149 -1.51 6.29 20.04
C SER A 149 -1.58 5.28 21.20
N PHE A 150 -1.47 3.99 20.93
CA PHE A 150 -1.56 2.96 21.96
C PHE A 150 -0.44 3.08 23.01
N ILE A 151 0.79 3.13 22.57
CA ILE A 151 1.97 3.48 23.38
C ILE A 151 2.82 4.43 22.56
N ARG A 152 3.20 5.57 23.13
CA ARG A 152 4.02 6.56 22.47
C ARG A 152 5.09 7.10 23.42
N ASP A 153 6.32 7.21 22.94
CA ASP A 153 7.35 7.94 23.63
C ASP A 153 7.14 9.45 23.42
N THR A 154 6.61 10.12 24.43
CA THR A 154 6.33 11.56 24.40
C THR A 154 7.59 12.43 24.36
N HIS A 155 8.78 11.86 24.65
CA HIS A 155 10.05 12.57 24.58
C HIS A 155 10.65 12.62 23.18
N ALA A 156 10.16 11.79 22.26
CA ALA A 156 10.66 11.71 20.88
C ALA A 156 10.14 12.84 19.95
N GLY A 157 9.38 13.80 20.48
CA GLY A 157 8.81 14.91 19.70
C GLY A 157 7.54 14.53 18.92
N PRO A 158 6.92 15.51 18.24
CA PRO A 158 5.60 15.33 17.60
C PRO A 158 5.60 14.31 16.45
N ASP A 159 6.72 14.16 15.75
CA ASP A 159 6.84 13.31 14.56
C ASP A 159 7.55 11.97 14.82
N GLY A 160 7.79 11.65 16.09
CA GLY A 160 8.51 10.46 16.50
C GLY A 160 7.82 9.70 17.64
N GLY A 161 8.52 8.68 18.17
CA GLY A 161 8.09 7.93 19.34
C GLY A 161 6.91 6.99 19.12
N TYR A 162 6.58 6.70 17.86
CA TYR A 162 5.57 5.68 17.55
C TYR A 162 6.09 4.29 17.93
N MET A 163 5.18 3.46 18.42
CA MET A 163 5.43 2.05 18.60
C MET A 163 5.69 1.39 17.24
N THR A 164 6.76 0.61 17.13
CA THR A 164 7.06 -0.17 15.95
C THR A 164 6.19 -1.44 15.90
N TYR A 165 6.14 -2.12 14.74
CA TYR A 165 5.51 -3.45 14.66
C TYR A 165 6.20 -4.45 15.59
N GLN A 166 7.54 -4.34 15.81
CA GLN A 166 8.23 -5.17 16.79
C GLN A 166 7.80 -4.86 18.22
N ASP A 167 7.67 -3.58 18.59
CA ASP A 167 7.12 -3.22 19.90
C ASP A 167 5.68 -3.73 20.08
N ALA A 168 4.89 -3.77 19.03
CA ALA A 168 3.54 -4.32 19.08
C ALA A 168 3.53 -5.83 19.33
N ILE A 169 4.50 -6.58 18.79
CA ILE A 169 4.69 -8.00 19.13
C ILE A 169 4.97 -8.13 20.64
N ASP A 170 5.85 -7.29 21.17
CA ASP A 170 6.34 -7.44 22.53
C ASP A 170 5.36 -6.91 23.58
N LYS A 171 4.49 -5.95 23.24
CA LYS A 171 3.65 -5.21 24.18
C LYS A 171 2.16 -5.39 23.91
N LEU A 172 1.69 -5.21 22.66
CA LEU A 172 0.27 -5.25 22.33
C LEU A 172 -0.27 -6.68 22.35
N ILE A 173 0.42 -7.64 21.74
CA ILE A 173 -0.02 -9.04 21.71
C ILE A 173 -0.20 -9.61 23.13
N PRO A 174 0.78 -9.53 24.05
CA PRO A 174 0.59 -10.00 25.41
C PRO A 174 -0.55 -9.30 26.14
N TYR A 175 -0.66 -7.98 26.02
CA TYR A 175 -1.71 -7.17 26.66
C TYR A 175 -3.11 -7.61 26.23
N VAL A 176 -3.35 -7.72 24.93
CA VAL A 176 -4.65 -8.11 24.38
C VAL A 176 -5.02 -9.56 24.79
N LYS A 177 -4.02 -10.44 24.81
CA LYS A 177 -4.19 -11.83 25.21
C LYS A 177 -4.50 -11.97 26.70
N GLU A 178 -3.84 -11.23 27.57
CA GLU A 178 -4.09 -11.21 29.01
C GLU A 178 -5.51 -10.76 29.34
N LEU A 179 -6.03 -9.80 28.58
CA LEU A 179 -7.41 -9.31 28.71
C LEU A 179 -8.46 -10.27 28.13
N GLY A 180 -8.06 -11.37 27.49
CA GLY A 180 -8.96 -12.39 26.97
C GLY A 180 -9.63 -12.07 25.64
N TYR A 181 -9.13 -11.10 24.88
CA TYR A 181 -9.62 -10.82 23.52
C TYR A 181 -9.20 -11.90 22.53
N THR A 182 -9.97 -12.04 21.47
CA THR A 182 -9.76 -13.04 20.40
C THR A 182 -9.15 -12.45 19.15
N HIS A 183 -9.34 -11.15 18.93
CA HIS A 183 -8.89 -10.43 17.74
C HIS A 183 -8.36 -9.04 18.11
N ILE A 184 -7.45 -8.56 17.28
CA ILE A 184 -7.00 -7.16 17.26
C ILE A 184 -7.55 -6.54 15.97
N GLU A 185 -8.28 -5.45 16.08
CA GLU A 185 -8.73 -4.64 14.96
C GLU A 185 -7.93 -3.34 14.92
N PHE A 186 -7.27 -3.10 13.79
CA PHE A 186 -6.54 -1.86 13.61
C PHE A 186 -7.37 -0.82 12.88
N LEU A 187 -7.40 0.42 13.41
CA LEU A 187 -7.69 1.56 12.58
C LEU A 187 -6.76 1.55 11.37
N PRO A 188 -7.11 2.20 10.25
CA PRO A 188 -6.41 1.98 8.98
C PRO A 188 -4.89 2.07 9.10
N LEU A 189 -4.20 0.99 8.76
CA LEU A 189 -2.73 0.89 8.78
C LEU A 189 -2.10 1.17 7.41
N MET A 190 -2.89 1.47 6.39
CA MET A 190 -2.37 1.86 5.08
C MET A 190 -1.66 3.21 5.15
N GLU A 191 -0.73 3.44 4.21
CA GLU A 191 0.05 4.67 4.20
C GLU A 191 -0.82 5.90 3.96
N HIS A 192 -0.59 6.94 4.75
CA HIS A 192 -1.37 8.18 4.76
C HIS A 192 -0.48 9.38 5.13
N PRO A 193 -0.71 10.59 4.57
CA PRO A 193 0.15 11.74 4.80
C PRO A 193 -0.14 12.46 6.12
N LEU A 194 -1.37 12.40 6.62
CA LEU A 194 -1.85 13.20 7.75
C LEU A 194 -2.16 12.33 8.95
N ASP A 195 -1.40 12.48 10.05
CA ASP A 195 -1.62 11.73 11.29
C ASP A 195 -3.01 11.95 11.89
N ALA A 196 -3.51 13.20 11.83
CA ALA A 196 -4.82 13.54 12.35
C ALA A 196 -5.99 12.86 11.63
N SER A 197 -5.74 12.23 10.47
CA SER A 197 -6.75 11.43 9.76
C SER A 197 -6.91 10.02 10.35
N TRP A 198 -6.04 9.60 11.28
CA TRP A 198 -5.98 8.24 11.84
C TRP A 198 -5.89 7.14 10.77
N GLY A 199 -5.34 7.46 9.59
CA GLY A 199 -5.25 6.54 8.47
C GLY A 199 -6.46 6.54 7.53
N TYR A 200 -7.50 7.34 7.77
CA TYR A 200 -8.69 7.38 6.91
C TYR A 200 -8.52 8.19 5.61
N GLN A 201 -7.42 8.92 5.45
CA GLN A 201 -7.07 9.61 4.21
C GLN A 201 -5.87 8.93 3.55
N LEU A 202 -6.13 7.92 2.73
CA LEU A 202 -5.11 7.04 2.17
C LEU A 202 -4.34 7.67 1.02
N MET A 203 -3.02 7.41 0.99
CA MET A 203 -2.17 7.63 -0.17
C MET A 203 -1.67 6.32 -0.78
N GLY A 204 -1.38 5.29 0.02
CA GLY A 204 -0.86 4.01 -0.44
C GLY A 204 -1.75 2.85 -0.03
N TYR A 205 -2.54 2.33 -0.97
CA TYR A 205 -3.51 1.25 -0.71
C TYR A 205 -2.86 -0.12 -0.49
N PHE A 206 -1.64 -0.32 -1.00
CA PHE A 206 -0.91 -1.59 -0.94
C PHE A 206 0.29 -1.54 0.02
N ALA A 207 0.46 -0.44 0.74
CA ALA A 207 1.56 -0.24 1.68
C ALA A 207 1.05 -0.09 3.11
N PRO A 208 1.54 -0.88 4.07
CA PRO A 208 1.40 -0.52 5.47
C PRO A 208 2.19 0.77 5.74
N THR A 209 1.69 1.60 6.65
CA THR A 209 2.33 2.88 6.92
C THR A 209 3.77 2.73 7.41
N SER A 210 4.65 3.54 6.85
CA SER A 210 6.08 3.60 7.20
C SER A 210 6.38 4.08 8.62
N ARG A 211 5.36 4.58 9.33
CA ARG A 211 5.49 5.08 10.71
C ARG A 211 5.95 4.01 11.69
N PHE A 212 5.52 2.78 11.48
CA PHE A 212 5.68 1.69 12.45
C PHE A 212 6.71 0.64 12.02
N GLY A 213 7.29 0.77 10.84
CA GLY A 213 8.30 -0.14 10.31
C GLY A 213 8.12 -0.44 8.83
N ASP A 214 8.87 -1.41 8.33
CA ASP A 214 8.78 -1.87 6.95
C ASP A 214 7.61 -2.88 6.76
N PRO A 215 7.13 -3.08 5.53
CA PRO A 215 6.07 -4.05 5.24
C PRO A 215 6.34 -5.48 5.75
N ALA A 216 7.61 -5.92 5.73
CA ALA A 216 7.99 -7.22 6.28
C ALA A 216 7.81 -7.30 7.81
N ASP A 217 7.99 -6.19 8.52
CA ASP A 217 7.77 -6.14 9.98
C ASP A 217 6.29 -6.26 10.32
N PHE A 218 5.42 -5.65 9.51
CA PHE A 218 3.98 -5.84 9.63
C PHE A 218 3.58 -7.32 9.43
N LEU A 219 4.13 -7.99 8.41
CA LEU A 219 3.84 -9.42 8.21
C LEU A 219 4.32 -10.27 9.40
N ARG A 220 5.51 -9.96 9.98
CA ARG A 220 6.00 -10.65 11.18
C ARG A 220 5.09 -10.42 12.39
N PHE A 221 4.53 -9.22 12.51
CA PHE A 221 3.55 -8.93 13.54
C PHE A 221 2.29 -9.79 13.36
N VAL A 222 1.75 -9.91 12.14
CA VAL A 222 0.59 -10.77 11.84
C VAL A 222 0.89 -12.23 12.17
N ASP A 223 2.05 -12.75 11.75
CA ASP A 223 2.49 -14.11 12.07
C ASP A 223 2.54 -14.35 13.60
N ALA A 224 3.18 -13.43 14.34
CA ALA A 224 3.27 -13.53 15.79
C ALA A 224 1.89 -13.47 16.49
N ALA A 225 0.98 -12.64 16.01
CA ALA A 225 -0.39 -12.59 16.53
C ALA A 225 -1.13 -13.91 16.30
N HIS A 226 -1.04 -14.47 15.11
CA HIS A 226 -1.62 -15.77 14.76
C HIS A 226 -1.03 -16.91 15.61
N VAL A 227 0.30 -16.93 15.79
CA VAL A 227 0.97 -17.90 16.68
C VAL A 227 0.49 -17.75 18.13
N ALA A 228 0.21 -16.52 18.58
CA ALA A 228 -0.36 -16.26 19.90
C ALA A 228 -1.86 -16.63 20.00
N GLY A 229 -2.49 -16.99 18.88
CA GLY A 229 -3.92 -17.37 18.82
C GLY A 229 -4.86 -16.19 18.65
N LEU A 230 -4.37 -15.01 18.24
CA LEU A 230 -5.15 -13.81 17.98
C LEU A 230 -5.37 -13.62 16.48
N GLY A 231 -6.59 -13.29 16.07
CA GLY A 231 -6.90 -12.85 14.71
C GLY A 231 -6.58 -11.39 14.51
N ILE A 232 -6.29 -11.02 13.26
CA ILE A 232 -6.07 -9.63 12.86
C ILE A 232 -7.19 -9.19 11.94
N ILE A 233 -7.78 -8.05 12.25
CA ILE A 233 -8.77 -7.34 11.43
C ILE A 233 -8.14 -6.01 11.03
N MET A 234 -8.25 -5.68 9.75
CA MET A 234 -7.79 -4.40 9.24
C MET A 234 -8.99 -3.58 8.76
N ASP A 235 -9.11 -2.37 9.27
CA ASP A 235 -10.09 -1.42 8.75
C ASP A 235 -9.69 -1.03 7.32
N TRP A 236 -10.60 -1.23 6.38
CA TRP A 236 -10.40 -1.01 4.96
C TRP A 236 -11.16 0.21 4.48
N VAL A 237 -10.45 1.19 3.93
CA VAL A 237 -10.99 2.46 3.45
C VAL A 237 -10.90 2.52 1.93
N PRO A 238 -11.86 1.99 1.16
CA PRO A 238 -11.80 1.96 -0.31
C PRO A 238 -12.08 3.31 -0.98
N GLY A 239 -12.62 4.28 -0.26
CA GLY A 239 -12.91 5.64 -0.71
C GLY A 239 -11.93 6.67 -0.16
N HIS A 240 -12.38 7.91 -0.04
CA HIS A 240 -11.63 9.03 0.54
C HIS A 240 -10.28 9.32 -0.12
N PHE A 241 -10.25 9.32 -1.45
CA PHE A 241 -9.06 9.72 -2.21
C PHE A 241 -8.66 11.15 -1.89
N ILE A 242 -7.40 11.34 -1.51
CA ILE A 242 -6.84 12.65 -1.23
C ILE A 242 -6.77 13.47 -2.54
N LYS A 243 -7.27 14.69 -2.51
CA LYS A 243 -7.36 15.57 -3.69
C LYS A 243 -6.08 16.37 -3.96
N ASN A 244 -4.98 16.12 -3.26
CA ASN A 244 -3.68 16.76 -3.52
C ASN A 244 -3.18 16.40 -4.93
N THR A 245 -2.47 17.31 -5.55
CA THR A 245 -2.02 17.17 -6.95
C THR A 245 -1.08 16.00 -7.19
N ASP A 246 -0.32 15.58 -6.19
CA ASP A 246 0.61 14.45 -6.24
C ASP A 246 -0.05 13.11 -5.87
N MET A 247 -1.32 13.13 -5.44
CA MET A 247 -2.07 11.93 -5.01
C MET A 247 -2.95 11.35 -6.13
N LEU A 248 -3.78 10.38 -5.78
CA LEU A 248 -4.44 9.48 -6.74
C LEU A 248 -5.74 10.03 -7.33
N ALA A 249 -6.39 11.05 -6.74
CA ALA A 249 -7.72 11.51 -7.16
C ALA A 249 -7.82 11.92 -8.63
N GLN A 250 -6.75 12.47 -9.18
CA GLN A 250 -6.61 12.81 -10.61
C GLN A 250 -5.26 12.31 -11.12
N PHE A 251 -5.11 11.00 -11.18
CA PHE A 251 -3.81 10.39 -11.41
C PHE A 251 -3.23 10.74 -12.78
N ASP A 252 -4.02 10.67 -13.85
CA ASP A 252 -3.60 10.99 -15.22
C ASP A 252 -4.12 12.38 -15.70
N GLY A 253 -4.49 13.26 -14.76
CA GLY A 253 -5.12 14.54 -15.05
C GLY A 253 -6.63 14.45 -15.17
N THR A 254 -7.19 13.24 -15.06
CA THR A 254 -8.63 12.97 -15.01
C THR A 254 -8.97 12.14 -13.76
N PRO A 255 -10.23 12.05 -13.33
CA PRO A 255 -10.63 11.18 -12.23
C PRO A 255 -10.68 9.70 -12.65
N CYS A 256 -9.63 9.20 -13.31
CA CYS A 256 -9.58 7.85 -13.89
C CYS A 256 -9.74 6.73 -12.84
N LEU A 257 -9.25 6.94 -11.61
CA LEU A 257 -9.44 6.01 -10.49
C LEU A 257 -10.75 6.24 -9.75
N LEU A 258 -11.45 7.37 -10.02
CA LEU A 258 -12.73 7.76 -9.42
C LEU A 258 -13.79 7.88 -10.53
N TYR A 259 -13.90 6.87 -11.36
CA TYR A 259 -14.71 6.90 -12.57
C TYR A 259 -16.20 7.19 -12.36
N THR A 260 -16.75 6.77 -11.24
CA THR A 260 -18.12 7.15 -10.84
C THR A 260 -18.03 8.01 -9.60
N SER A 261 -18.79 9.13 -9.61
CA SER A 261 -18.99 9.85 -8.36
C SER A 261 -19.53 8.84 -7.34
N PRO A 262 -18.78 8.52 -6.31
CA PRO A 262 -19.27 7.57 -5.34
C PRO A 262 -20.50 8.13 -4.63
N SER A 263 -21.07 7.75 -3.74
CA SER A 263 -22.22 8.18 -2.98
C SER A 263 -22.36 9.72 -2.90
N PRO A 264 -23.59 10.27 -2.89
CA PRO A 264 -23.85 11.67 -2.57
C PRO A 264 -23.23 12.17 -1.26
N ARG A 265 -22.80 11.26 -0.38
CA ARG A 265 -22.09 11.58 0.85
C ARG A 265 -20.64 12.02 0.64
N ASP A 266 -20.03 11.71 -0.50
CA ASP A 266 -18.64 12.05 -0.80
C ASP A 266 -18.51 13.37 -1.58
N SER A 267 -19.62 14.06 -1.82
CA SER A 267 -19.68 15.33 -2.55
C SER A 267 -19.66 16.58 -1.66
N THR A 268 -19.42 16.44 -0.35
CA THR A 268 -19.30 17.55 0.61
C THR A 268 -17.87 17.78 1.05
#